data_7bf8d84e558534b01f7e85a34fba5584
#
_entry.id   7bf8d84e558534b01f7e85a34fba5584
#
_cell.length_a   1.000
_cell.length_b   1.000
_cell.length_c   1.000
_cell.angle_alpha   90.00
_cell.angle_beta   90.00
_cell.angle_gamma   90.00
#
_symmetry.space_group_name_H-M   'P 1'
#
loop_
_entity.id
_entity.type
_entity.pdbx_description
1 polymer ?
#
loop_
_entity_poly.entity_id
_entity_poly.type
_entity_poly.pdbx_seq_one_letter_code
_entity_poly.pdbx_strand_id
1 'polypeptide(L)'
;MGRLEGKVAVITGAASGIGRATAIKFAGEGAAVVIADLNDEGGEAAVRDCKENAGRAVFQKTDVSAEAEIKALIARAIKEFGRLDIIYNNAGIGGAVGSLEQISVEDWDKSQAVLVRSVFLGMKHAAPELRKAGGGSIISTASIAGIRGAAGLHAYCAAKAGVVNLTRSAALEFAKDKIRVNCICPGIINTPILHRNLPGMKEAMEQWMAKAQPIPRAGHPEDIAGMALYLASDDSEFVTGQAMIVDGGLTIGTQFVDARGADMPSAIPPGGFMGPSFQG
;
A
#
# COMPACT_ATOMS: atom_id res chain seq x y z
N MET A 1 25.43 6.17 4.49
CA MET A 1 24.95 4.80 4.47
C MET A 1 23.44 4.86 4.28
N GLY A 2 22.90 4.11 3.33
CA GLY A 2 21.44 4.08 3.09
C GLY A 2 20.71 3.39 4.24
N ARG A 3 19.43 3.74 4.45
CA ARG A 3 18.60 3.20 5.55
C ARG A 3 18.33 1.69 5.44
N LEU A 4 18.50 1.12 4.23
CA LEU A 4 18.31 -0.30 3.94
C LEU A 4 19.61 -0.98 3.44
N GLU A 5 20.75 -0.43 3.80
CA GLU A 5 22.05 -0.96 3.38
C GLU A 5 22.20 -2.45 3.75
N GLY A 6 22.50 -3.29 2.75
CA GLY A 6 22.66 -4.73 2.93
C GLY A 6 21.39 -5.53 3.15
N LYS A 7 20.20 -4.91 3.16
CA LYS A 7 18.90 -5.59 3.26
C LYS A 7 18.46 -6.14 1.90
N VAL A 8 17.64 -7.17 1.92
CA VAL A 8 17.00 -7.76 0.74
C VAL A 8 15.49 -7.62 0.85
N ALA A 9 14.88 -7.02 -0.17
CA ALA A 9 13.44 -6.77 -0.24
C ALA A 9 12.78 -7.50 -1.41
N VAL A 10 11.63 -8.08 -1.18
CA VAL A 10 10.69 -8.55 -2.22
C VAL A 10 9.52 -7.57 -2.28
N ILE A 11 9.17 -7.10 -3.47
CA ILE A 11 8.05 -6.16 -3.69
C ILE A 11 7.15 -6.69 -4.80
N THR A 12 5.88 -6.94 -4.48
CA THR A 12 4.88 -7.40 -5.46
C THR A 12 4.12 -6.23 -6.08
N GLY A 13 3.68 -6.37 -7.36
CA GLY A 13 3.04 -5.29 -8.10
C GLY A 13 4.01 -4.14 -8.39
N ALA A 14 5.28 -4.46 -8.64
CA ALA A 14 6.35 -3.47 -8.68
C ALA A 14 6.76 -3.03 -10.10
N ALA A 15 6.03 -3.43 -11.15
CA ALA A 15 6.21 -2.93 -12.50
C ALA A 15 5.69 -1.49 -12.69
N SER A 16 4.85 -0.99 -11.78
CA SER A 16 4.25 0.35 -11.91
C SER A 16 3.82 0.94 -10.56
N GLY A 17 3.41 2.22 -10.58
CA GLY A 17 2.77 2.90 -9.46
C GLY A 17 3.57 2.81 -8.15
N ILE A 18 2.86 2.53 -7.05
CA ILE A 18 3.41 2.49 -5.68
C ILE A 18 4.56 1.49 -5.56
N GLY A 19 4.38 0.27 -6.12
CA GLY A 19 5.40 -0.77 -6.04
C GLY A 19 6.71 -0.37 -6.73
N ARG A 20 6.64 0.22 -7.95
CA ARG A 20 7.82 0.70 -8.68
C ARG A 20 8.52 1.84 -7.94
N ALA A 21 7.77 2.84 -7.48
CA ALA A 21 8.34 3.94 -6.70
C ALA A 21 9.03 3.44 -5.41
N THR A 22 8.43 2.43 -4.75
CA THR A 22 9.03 1.80 -3.57
C THR A 22 10.29 1.02 -3.92
N ALA A 23 10.30 0.27 -5.03
CA ALA A 23 11.47 -0.48 -5.47
C ALA A 23 12.66 0.43 -5.75
N ILE A 24 12.44 1.53 -6.48
CA ILE A 24 13.46 2.54 -6.76
C ILE A 24 13.98 3.17 -5.45
N LYS A 25 13.06 3.55 -4.56
CA LYS A 25 13.41 4.15 -3.27
C LYS A 25 14.23 3.19 -2.38
N PHE A 26 13.83 1.93 -2.29
CA PHE A 26 14.54 0.92 -1.50
C PHE A 26 15.93 0.63 -2.09
N ALA A 27 16.03 0.53 -3.41
CA ALA A 27 17.31 0.34 -4.10
C ALA A 27 18.26 1.51 -3.86
N GLY A 28 17.78 2.75 -3.94
CA GLY A 28 18.55 3.96 -3.65
C GLY A 28 18.98 4.09 -2.18
N GLU A 29 18.32 3.36 -1.26
CA GLU A 29 18.68 3.27 0.16
C GLU A 29 19.54 2.03 0.47
N GLY A 30 20.09 1.36 -0.55
CA GLY A 30 21.06 0.27 -0.40
C GLY A 30 20.46 -1.13 -0.35
N ALA A 31 19.16 -1.30 -0.50
CA ALA A 31 18.56 -2.63 -0.57
C ALA A 31 18.82 -3.33 -1.91
N ALA A 32 18.94 -4.67 -1.88
CA ALA A 32 18.76 -5.50 -3.06
C ALA A 32 17.27 -5.84 -3.20
N VAL A 33 16.68 -5.65 -4.39
CA VAL A 33 15.24 -5.73 -4.59
C VAL A 33 14.88 -6.83 -5.59
N VAL A 34 13.96 -7.71 -5.22
CA VAL A 34 13.26 -8.59 -6.17
C VAL A 34 11.93 -7.94 -6.53
N ILE A 35 11.81 -7.53 -7.78
CA ILE A 35 10.63 -6.93 -8.39
C ILE A 35 9.74 -8.05 -8.91
N ALA A 36 8.50 -8.13 -8.43
CA ALA A 36 7.54 -9.13 -8.86
C ALA A 36 6.29 -8.49 -9.46
N ASP A 37 5.90 -8.94 -10.66
CA ASP A 37 4.70 -8.44 -11.37
C ASP A 37 4.29 -9.45 -12.46
N LEU A 38 3.09 -9.31 -13.00
CA LEU A 38 2.64 -10.01 -14.21
C LEU A 38 3.18 -9.37 -15.49
N ASN A 39 3.52 -8.09 -15.45
CA ASN A 39 3.97 -7.30 -16.59
C ASN A 39 5.49 -7.39 -16.74
N ASP A 40 5.95 -8.22 -17.69
CA ASP A 40 7.37 -8.44 -17.97
C ASP A 40 8.09 -7.14 -18.36
N GLU A 41 7.53 -6.38 -19.29
CA GLU A 41 8.15 -5.14 -19.80
C GLU A 41 8.30 -4.08 -18.71
N GLY A 42 7.22 -3.86 -17.93
CA GLY A 42 7.23 -2.93 -16.81
C GLY A 42 8.17 -3.36 -15.69
N GLY A 43 8.26 -4.68 -15.42
CA GLY A 43 9.15 -5.24 -14.43
C GLY A 43 10.63 -5.03 -14.79
N GLU A 44 11.01 -5.32 -16.03
CA GLU A 44 12.36 -5.07 -16.51
C GLU A 44 12.70 -3.56 -16.58
N ALA A 45 11.73 -2.71 -16.88
CA ALA A 45 11.92 -1.26 -16.81
C ALA A 45 12.19 -0.81 -15.35
N ALA A 46 11.44 -1.32 -14.39
CA ALA A 46 11.68 -1.01 -12.97
C ALA A 46 13.04 -1.50 -12.47
N VAL A 47 13.54 -2.64 -12.99
CA VAL A 47 14.93 -3.09 -12.71
C VAL A 47 15.95 -2.10 -13.24
N ARG A 48 15.76 -1.57 -14.47
CA ARG A 48 16.67 -0.54 -15.02
C ARG A 48 16.69 0.70 -14.14
N ASP A 49 15.52 1.21 -13.74
CA ASP A 49 15.44 2.38 -12.87
C ASP A 49 16.15 2.18 -11.54
N CYS A 50 16.01 1.00 -10.91
CA CYS A 50 16.71 0.68 -9.68
C CYS A 50 18.24 0.70 -9.87
N LYS A 51 18.75 0.17 -11.00
CA LYS A 51 20.18 0.13 -11.31
C LYS A 51 20.75 1.52 -11.63
N GLU A 52 19.98 2.39 -12.27
CA GLU A 52 20.35 3.79 -12.52
C GLU A 52 20.55 4.57 -11.21
N ASN A 53 19.86 4.15 -10.14
CA ASN A 53 20.02 4.68 -8.80
C ASN A 53 21.05 3.90 -7.95
N ALA A 54 22.04 3.29 -8.59
CA ALA A 54 23.11 2.51 -7.99
C ALA A 54 22.65 1.29 -7.16
N GLY A 55 21.39 0.88 -7.35
CA GLY A 55 20.80 -0.24 -6.63
C GLY A 55 20.99 -1.60 -7.31
N ARG A 56 20.70 -2.67 -6.57
CA ARG A 56 20.69 -4.05 -7.07
C ARG A 56 19.24 -4.51 -7.20
N ALA A 57 18.81 -4.89 -8.40
CA ALA A 57 17.46 -5.38 -8.61
C ALA A 57 17.43 -6.51 -9.64
N VAL A 58 16.47 -7.42 -9.48
CA VAL A 58 16.11 -8.46 -10.45
C VAL A 58 14.60 -8.53 -10.58
N PHE A 59 14.12 -8.93 -11.74
CA PHE A 59 12.70 -9.16 -11.99
C PHE A 59 12.35 -10.65 -11.92
N GLN A 60 11.14 -10.94 -11.46
CA GLN A 60 10.51 -12.24 -11.58
C GLN A 60 9.02 -12.07 -11.90
N LYS A 61 8.59 -12.62 -13.03
CA LYS A 61 7.16 -12.74 -13.35
C LYS A 61 6.46 -13.54 -12.27
N THR A 62 5.37 -13.00 -11.73
CA THR A 62 4.68 -13.59 -10.58
C THR A 62 3.19 -13.25 -10.60
N ASP A 63 2.35 -14.29 -10.65
CA ASP A 63 0.94 -14.19 -10.28
C ASP A 63 0.81 -14.39 -8.76
N VAL A 64 0.51 -13.31 -8.05
CA VAL A 64 0.39 -13.33 -6.60
C VAL A 64 -0.80 -14.15 -6.09
N SER A 65 -1.77 -14.49 -6.95
CA SER A 65 -2.90 -15.36 -6.60
C SER A 65 -2.51 -16.85 -6.55
N ALA A 66 -1.36 -17.21 -7.14
CA ALA A 66 -0.85 -18.57 -7.20
C ALA A 66 0.20 -18.84 -6.10
N GLU A 67 -0.10 -19.72 -5.16
CA GLU A 67 0.80 -20.02 -4.04
C GLU A 67 2.17 -20.51 -4.48
N ALA A 68 2.22 -21.33 -5.54
CA ALA A 68 3.49 -21.85 -6.06
C ALA A 68 4.42 -20.74 -6.57
N GLU A 69 3.84 -19.67 -7.16
CA GLU A 69 4.62 -18.55 -7.68
C GLU A 69 5.12 -17.64 -6.54
N ILE A 70 4.35 -17.45 -5.48
CA ILE A 70 4.84 -16.76 -4.26
C ILE A 70 5.98 -17.54 -3.61
N LYS A 71 5.91 -18.88 -3.54
CA LYS A 71 7.03 -19.71 -3.06
C LYS A 71 8.28 -19.52 -3.92
N ALA A 72 8.12 -19.57 -5.24
CA ALA A 72 9.21 -19.37 -6.19
C ALA A 72 9.81 -17.96 -6.07
N LEU A 73 8.99 -16.95 -5.85
CA LEU A 73 9.42 -15.56 -5.63
C LEU A 73 10.30 -15.42 -4.38
N ILE A 74 9.87 -15.99 -3.26
CA ILE A 74 10.68 -15.98 -2.03
C ILE A 74 11.98 -16.74 -2.21
N ALA A 75 11.93 -17.93 -2.85
CA ALA A 75 13.12 -18.72 -3.16
C ALA A 75 14.09 -17.95 -4.10
N ARG A 76 13.56 -17.12 -5.01
CA ARG A 76 14.38 -16.25 -5.88
C ARG A 76 15.20 -15.26 -5.07
N ALA A 77 14.62 -14.61 -4.07
CA ALA A 77 15.34 -13.67 -3.21
C ALA A 77 16.50 -14.36 -2.48
N ILE A 78 16.26 -15.54 -1.93
CA ILE A 78 17.30 -16.34 -1.26
C ILE A 78 18.40 -16.78 -2.24
N LYS A 79 18.01 -17.27 -3.42
CA LYS A 79 18.97 -17.71 -4.45
C LYS A 79 19.86 -16.57 -4.95
N GLU A 80 19.28 -15.39 -5.17
CA GLU A 80 19.97 -14.25 -5.79
C GLU A 80 20.82 -13.45 -4.79
N PHE A 81 20.28 -13.28 -3.57
CA PHE A 81 20.85 -12.35 -2.59
C PHE A 81 21.17 -12.98 -1.24
N GLY A 82 20.92 -14.28 -1.04
CA GLY A 82 21.29 -15.04 0.13
C GLY A 82 20.41 -14.91 1.36
N ARG A 83 19.45 -13.95 1.38
CA ARG A 83 18.58 -13.67 2.52
C ARG A 83 17.27 -12.98 2.10
N LEU A 84 16.36 -12.85 3.05
CA LEU A 84 15.19 -11.97 2.94
C LEU A 84 15.03 -11.20 4.24
N ASP A 85 14.89 -9.87 4.15
CA ASP A 85 14.70 -8.96 5.29
C ASP A 85 13.34 -8.26 5.24
N ILE A 86 12.83 -8.02 4.03
CA ILE A 86 11.62 -7.22 3.83
C ILE A 86 10.75 -7.88 2.77
N ILE A 87 9.44 -8.01 3.05
CA ILE A 87 8.45 -8.27 2.02
C ILE A 87 7.42 -7.13 1.99
N TYR A 88 7.18 -6.57 0.80
CA TYR A 88 6.11 -5.62 0.56
C TYR A 88 5.04 -6.24 -0.34
N ASN A 89 3.95 -6.71 0.26
CA ASN A 89 2.76 -7.22 -0.41
C ASN A 89 1.94 -6.03 -0.94
N ASN A 90 2.29 -5.57 -2.14
CA ASN A 90 1.70 -4.37 -2.72
C ASN A 90 0.81 -4.66 -3.95
N ALA A 91 0.98 -5.80 -4.61
CA ALA A 91 0.16 -6.17 -5.76
C ALA A 91 -1.34 -6.04 -5.49
N GLY A 92 -2.06 -5.47 -6.44
CA GLY A 92 -3.49 -5.26 -6.29
C GLY A 92 -4.19 -4.87 -7.59
N ILE A 93 -5.50 -4.96 -7.56
CA ILE A 93 -6.44 -4.59 -8.63
C ILE A 93 -7.57 -3.75 -8.04
N GLY A 94 -8.39 -3.12 -8.87
CA GLY A 94 -9.60 -2.41 -8.42
C GLY A 94 -10.68 -3.33 -7.84
N GLY A 95 -10.60 -4.63 -8.13
CA GLY A 95 -11.60 -5.62 -7.73
C GLY A 95 -12.91 -5.49 -8.49
N ALA A 96 -13.90 -6.30 -8.10
CA ALA A 96 -15.25 -6.23 -8.63
C ALA A 96 -15.94 -4.93 -8.24
N VAL A 97 -16.57 -4.26 -9.21
CA VAL A 97 -17.28 -3.00 -9.05
C VAL A 97 -18.73 -3.18 -9.43
N GLY A 98 -19.65 -2.64 -8.64
CA GLY A 98 -21.09 -2.71 -8.90
C GLY A 98 -21.91 -2.69 -7.62
N SER A 99 -23.24 -2.80 -7.75
CA SER A 99 -24.12 -3.00 -6.60
C SER A 99 -23.86 -4.38 -5.97
N LEU A 100 -24.14 -4.51 -4.67
CA LEU A 100 -23.91 -5.76 -3.95
C LEU A 100 -24.60 -6.97 -4.60
N GLU A 101 -25.79 -6.75 -5.16
CA GLU A 101 -26.60 -7.77 -5.81
C GLU A 101 -26.07 -8.20 -7.19
N GLN A 102 -25.29 -7.35 -7.86
CA GLN A 102 -24.77 -7.58 -9.21
C GLN A 102 -23.37 -8.20 -9.24
N ILE A 103 -22.63 -8.14 -8.15
CA ILE A 103 -21.28 -8.73 -8.10
C ILE A 103 -21.43 -10.25 -8.12
N SER A 104 -20.83 -10.89 -9.14
CA SER A 104 -20.79 -12.34 -9.21
C SER A 104 -19.88 -12.93 -8.13
N VAL A 105 -20.18 -14.16 -7.68
CA VAL A 105 -19.29 -14.88 -6.72
C VAL A 105 -17.91 -15.08 -7.33
N GLU A 106 -17.83 -15.34 -8.64
CA GLU A 106 -16.56 -15.51 -9.34
C GLU A 106 -15.68 -14.26 -9.31
N ASP A 107 -16.26 -13.08 -9.57
CA ASP A 107 -15.51 -11.82 -9.52
C ASP A 107 -15.15 -11.41 -8.09
N TRP A 108 -16.03 -11.74 -7.13
CA TRP A 108 -15.71 -11.63 -5.72
C TRP A 108 -14.48 -12.47 -5.36
N ASP A 109 -14.48 -13.77 -5.70
CA ASP A 109 -13.40 -14.70 -5.38
C ASP A 109 -12.08 -14.31 -6.04
N LYS A 110 -12.11 -13.88 -7.30
CA LYS A 110 -10.94 -13.30 -7.98
C LYS A 110 -10.39 -12.07 -7.24
N SER A 111 -11.28 -11.19 -6.79
CA SER A 111 -10.89 -10.01 -6.03
C SER A 111 -10.21 -10.39 -4.72
N GLN A 112 -10.79 -11.33 -3.96
CA GLN A 112 -10.21 -11.82 -2.70
C GLN A 112 -8.89 -12.54 -2.93
N ALA A 113 -8.75 -13.30 -4.02
CA ALA A 113 -7.53 -14.02 -4.36
C ALA A 113 -6.33 -13.07 -4.54
N VAL A 114 -6.53 -11.94 -5.24
CA VAL A 114 -5.46 -10.97 -5.50
C VAL A 114 -5.26 -10.01 -4.33
N LEU A 115 -6.33 -9.54 -3.66
CA LEU A 115 -6.27 -8.42 -2.74
C LEU A 115 -5.97 -8.81 -1.27
N VAL A 116 -6.37 -10.01 -0.83
CA VAL A 116 -6.15 -10.46 0.55
C VAL A 116 -5.46 -11.81 0.65
N ARG A 117 -5.85 -12.81 -0.17
CA ARG A 117 -5.18 -14.12 -0.14
C ARG A 117 -3.70 -14.02 -0.52
N SER A 118 -3.35 -13.19 -1.50
CA SER A 118 -1.96 -12.94 -1.88
C SER A 118 -1.13 -12.39 -0.72
N VAL A 119 -1.70 -11.49 0.08
CA VAL A 119 -1.04 -10.94 1.27
C VAL A 119 -0.80 -12.04 2.30
N PHE A 120 -1.79 -12.89 2.55
CA PHE A 120 -1.63 -14.06 3.41
C PHE A 120 -0.50 -14.99 2.90
N LEU A 121 -0.48 -15.28 1.61
CA LEU A 121 0.57 -16.13 1.00
C LEU A 121 1.95 -15.50 1.15
N GLY A 122 2.07 -14.20 0.90
CA GLY A 122 3.32 -13.46 1.10
C GLY A 122 3.80 -13.54 2.55
N MET A 123 2.94 -13.30 3.54
CA MET A 123 3.26 -13.44 4.96
C MET A 123 3.68 -14.87 5.31
N LYS A 124 2.89 -15.86 4.87
CA LYS A 124 3.11 -17.30 5.13
C LYS A 124 4.49 -17.77 4.68
N HIS A 125 4.88 -17.40 3.45
CA HIS A 125 6.12 -17.90 2.85
C HIS A 125 7.35 -17.02 3.16
N ALA A 126 7.18 -15.73 3.48
CA ALA A 126 8.28 -14.89 3.91
C ALA A 126 8.68 -15.13 5.37
N ALA A 127 7.73 -15.38 6.28
CA ALA A 127 8.00 -15.48 7.71
C ALA A 127 9.13 -16.49 8.08
N PRO A 128 9.21 -17.70 7.49
CA PRO A 128 10.32 -18.60 7.77
C PRO A 128 11.71 -18.03 7.39
N GLU A 129 11.79 -17.31 6.27
CA GLU A 129 13.06 -16.74 5.79
C GLU A 129 13.46 -15.50 6.59
N LEU A 130 12.49 -14.65 6.94
CA LEU A 130 12.69 -13.52 7.86
C LEU A 130 13.18 -14.00 9.23
N ARG A 131 12.63 -15.11 9.74
CA ARG A 131 13.08 -15.72 11.00
C ARG A 131 14.53 -16.19 10.92
N LYS A 132 14.94 -16.82 9.80
CA LYS A 132 16.33 -17.21 9.55
C LYS A 132 17.26 -16.01 9.46
N ALA A 133 16.79 -14.88 8.96
CA ALA A 133 17.55 -13.63 8.90
C ALA A 133 17.70 -12.93 10.27
N GLY A 134 16.99 -13.42 11.31
CA GLY A 134 17.02 -12.87 12.68
C GLY A 134 15.94 -11.81 12.94
N GLY A 135 14.95 -11.70 12.09
CA GLY A 135 13.85 -10.73 12.12
C GLY A 135 13.62 -10.07 10.77
N GLY A 136 12.75 -9.08 10.71
CA GLY A 136 12.50 -8.34 9.48
C GLY A 136 11.21 -7.55 9.47
N SER A 137 10.80 -7.10 8.28
CA SER A 137 9.59 -6.30 8.10
C SER A 137 8.67 -6.88 7.03
N ILE A 138 7.42 -7.09 7.39
CA ILE A 138 6.32 -7.40 6.49
C ILE A 138 5.45 -6.16 6.35
N ILE A 139 5.33 -5.66 5.14
CA ILE A 139 4.52 -4.49 4.82
C ILE A 139 3.43 -4.91 3.83
N SER A 140 2.22 -4.40 3.98
CA SER A 140 1.13 -4.69 3.06
C SER A 140 0.40 -3.42 2.65
N THR A 141 0.02 -3.32 1.37
CA THR A 141 -0.84 -2.23 0.89
C THR A 141 -2.30 -2.56 1.19
N ALA A 142 -2.85 -1.94 2.24
CA ALA A 142 -4.28 -1.91 2.50
C ALA A 142 -4.94 -0.77 1.68
N SER A 143 -5.81 0.02 2.27
CA SER A 143 -6.45 1.21 1.70
C SER A 143 -7.24 1.93 2.78
N ILE A 144 -7.55 3.21 2.58
CA ILE A 144 -8.62 3.88 3.34
C ILE A 144 -9.96 3.14 3.20
N ALA A 145 -10.19 2.43 2.10
CA ALA A 145 -11.35 1.56 1.92
C ALA A 145 -11.37 0.33 2.85
N GLY A 146 -10.25 0.02 3.51
CA GLY A 146 -10.18 -0.99 4.57
C GLY A 146 -10.58 -0.47 5.95
N ILE A 147 -10.73 0.84 6.12
CA ILE A 147 -11.09 1.49 7.39
C ILE A 147 -12.41 2.28 7.29
N ARG A 148 -12.93 2.47 6.09
CA ARG A 148 -14.26 3.06 5.83
C ARG A 148 -14.91 2.37 4.64
N GLY A 149 -16.24 2.41 4.55
CA GLY A 149 -16.98 1.90 3.41
C GLY A 149 -16.85 2.78 2.17
N ALA A 150 -16.99 2.16 1.00
CA ALA A 150 -17.15 2.84 -0.29
C ALA A 150 -18.20 2.10 -1.13
N ALA A 151 -19.29 2.76 -1.45
CA ALA A 151 -20.36 2.18 -2.26
C ALA A 151 -19.82 1.75 -3.64
N GLY A 152 -20.26 0.59 -4.11
CA GLY A 152 -19.81 0.01 -5.38
C GLY A 152 -18.43 -0.71 -5.32
N LEU A 153 -17.68 -0.59 -4.23
CA LEU A 153 -16.37 -1.25 -4.05
C LEU A 153 -16.40 -2.34 -2.98
N HIS A 154 -17.50 -3.09 -2.89
CA HIS A 154 -17.77 -4.02 -1.79
C HIS A 154 -16.69 -5.09 -1.62
N ALA A 155 -16.28 -5.76 -2.70
CA ALA A 155 -15.23 -6.78 -2.67
C ALA A 155 -13.87 -6.19 -2.27
N TYR A 156 -13.55 -5.01 -2.77
CA TYR A 156 -12.32 -4.28 -2.44
C TYR A 156 -12.28 -3.85 -0.98
N CYS A 157 -13.36 -3.24 -0.47
CA CYS A 157 -13.46 -2.83 0.94
C CYS A 157 -13.29 -4.02 1.88
N ALA A 158 -13.98 -5.13 1.62
CA ALA A 158 -13.88 -6.35 2.41
C ALA A 158 -12.45 -6.90 2.43
N ALA A 159 -11.80 -6.99 1.24
CA ALA A 159 -10.43 -7.46 1.13
C ALA A 159 -9.45 -6.56 1.88
N LYS A 160 -9.56 -5.23 1.72
CA LYS A 160 -8.64 -4.28 2.36
C LYS A 160 -8.85 -4.17 3.89
N ALA A 161 -10.09 -4.35 4.38
CA ALA A 161 -10.38 -4.53 5.79
C ALA A 161 -9.77 -5.85 6.32
N GLY A 162 -9.85 -6.92 5.53
CA GLY A 162 -9.18 -8.19 5.80
C GLY A 162 -7.65 -8.02 5.95
N VAL A 163 -7.00 -7.26 5.06
CA VAL A 163 -5.55 -6.97 5.16
C VAL A 163 -5.23 -6.22 6.45
N VAL A 164 -6.03 -5.21 6.83
CA VAL A 164 -5.83 -4.46 8.08
C VAL A 164 -5.87 -5.38 9.31
N ASN A 165 -6.88 -6.27 9.39
CA ASN A 165 -7.00 -7.15 10.55
C ASN A 165 -6.00 -8.32 10.51
N LEU A 166 -5.68 -8.87 9.34
CA LEU A 166 -4.62 -9.87 9.16
C LEU A 166 -3.26 -9.32 9.60
N THR A 167 -2.96 -8.06 9.32
CA THR A 167 -1.76 -7.36 9.80
C THR A 167 -1.64 -7.42 11.32
N ARG A 168 -2.72 -7.14 12.05
CA ARG A 168 -2.74 -7.17 13.52
C ARG A 168 -2.54 -8.59 14.07
N SER A 169 -3.24 -9.56 13.49
CA SER A 169 -3.13 -10.96 13.89
C SER A 169 -1.72 -11.50 13.66
N ALA A 170 -1.15 -11.27 12.49
CA ALA A 170 0.21 -11.71 12.16
C ALA A 170 1.28 -10.99 13.01
N ALA A 171 1.08 -9.72 13.34
CA ALA A 171 1.98 -8.98 14.23
C ALA A 171 2.08 -9.61 15.61
N LEU A 172 0.95 -10.03 16.19
CA LEU A 172 0.93 -10.72 17.48
C LEU A 172 1.68 -12.05 17.43
N GLU A 173 1.53 -12.81 16.35
CA GLU A 173 2.18 -14.10 16.17
C GLU A 173 3.69 -13.97 16.00
N PHE A 174 4.14 -13.02 15.17
CA PHE A 174 5.53 -12.93 14.69
C PHE A 174 6.42 -12.01 15.55
N ALA A 175 5.86 -11.25 16.50
CA ALA A 175 6.62 -10.32 17.34
C ALA A 175 7.78 -10.99 18.10
N LYS A 176 7.58 -12.21 18.61
CA LYS A 176 8.61 -13.00 19.29
C LYS A 176 9.81 -13.34 18.39
N ASP A 177 9.61 -13.37 17.09
CA ASP A 177 10.63 -13.65 16.07
C ASP A 177 11.30 -12.36 15.56
N LYS A 178 11.03 -11.22 16.19
CA LYS A 178 11.50 -9.87 15.77
C LYS A 178 11.04 -9.51 14.35
N ILE A 179 9.92 -10.03 13.91
CA ILE A 179 9.31 -9.69 12.63
C ILE A 179 8.18 -8.69 12.89
N ARG A 180 8.33 -7.49 12.34
CA ARG A 180 7.29 -6.46 12.40
C ARG A 180 6.33 -6.63 11.24
N VAL A 181 5.04 -6.45 11.47
CA VAL A 181 4.00 -6.57 10.46
C VAL A 181 3.12 -5.33 10.49
N ASN A 182 3.14 -4.55 9.42
CA ASN A 182 2.35 -3.32 9.32
C ASN A 182 1.67 -3.23 7.95
N CYS A 183 0.62 -2.43 7.85
CA CYS A 183 0.04 -2.09 6.55
C CYS A 183 -0.03 -0.57 6.36
N ILE A 184 -0.02 -0.17 5.09
CA ILE A 184 -0.24 1.21 4.69
C ILE A 184 -1.66 1.30 4.14
N CYS A 185 -2.39 2.33 4.52
CA CYS A 185 -3.72 2.66 4.01
C CYS A 185 -3.64 3.93 3.15
N PRO A 186 -3.30 3.80 1.85
CA PRO A 186 -3.27 4.95 0.96
C PRO A 186 -4.67 5.56 0.79
N GLY A 187 -4.70 6.88 0.61
CA GLY A 187 -5.82 7.59 0.05
C GLY A 187 -5.92 7.39 -1.47
N ILE A 188 -6.32 8.43 -2.17
CA ILE A 188 -6.40 8.41 -3.63
C ILE A 188 -5.03 8.79 -4.18
N ILE A 189 -4.32 7.81 -4.75
CA ILE A 189 -2.96 7.97 -5.30
C ILE A 189 -3.02 7.89 -6.81
N ASN A 190 -2.43 8.86 -7.50
CA ASN A 190 -2.37 8.89 -8.96
C ASN A 190 -1.48 7.76 -9.49
N THR A 191 -2.10 6.66 -9.86
CA THR A 191 -1.44 5.43 -10.33
C THR A 191 -2.14 4.87 -11.56
N PRO A 192 -1.47 4.02 -12.35
CA PRO A 192 -2.10 3.38 -13.52
C PRO A 192 -3.37 2.61 -13.25
N ILE A 193 -3.61 2.12 -12.02
CA ILE A 193 -4.87 1.46 -11.64
C ILE A 193 -6.08 2.38 -11.89
N LEU A 194 -5.93 3.68 -11.69
CA LEU A 194 -7.02 4.64 -11.80
C LEU A 194 -7.28 5.12 -13.23
N HIS A 195 -6.27 5.12 -14.12
CA HIS A 195 -6.40 5.79 -15.42
C HIS A 195 -5.87 4.99 -16.62
N ARG A 196 -5.34 3.76 -16.44
CA ARG A 196 -4.70 2.97 -17.52
C ARG A 196 -5.52 2.87 -18.81
N ASN A 197 -6.85 2.79 -18.70
CA ASN A 197 -7.75 2.59 -19.83
C ASN A 197 -8.57 3.86 -20.18
N LEU A 198 -8.18 5.03 -19.67
CA LEU A 198 -8.95 6.26 -19.80
C LEU A 198 -8.03 7.40 -20.27
N PRO A 199 -7.78 7.52 -21.59
CA PRO A 199 -6.95 8.60 -22.15
C PRO A 199 -7.47 9.98 -21.71
N GLY A 200 -6.57 10.89 -21.31
CA GLY A 200 -6.90 12.25 -20.85
C GLY A 200 -7.44 12.33 -19.41
N MET A 201 -7.62 11.20 -18.74
CA MET A 201 -8.13 11.19 -17.36
C MET A 201 -7.06 11.54 -16.32
N LYS A 202 -5.77 11.42 -16.65
CA LYS A 202 -4.69 11.65 -15.68
C LYS A 202 -4.75 13.06 -15.09
N GLU A 203 -4.79 14.07 -15.93
CA GLU A 203 -4.83 15.49 -15.52
C GLU A 203 -6.14 15.84 -14.81
N ALA A 204 -7.26 15.33 -15.32
CA ALA A 204 -8.57 15.53 -14.67
C ALA A 204 -8.61 14.88 -13.28
N MET A 205 -8.04 13.69 -13.12
CA MET A 205 -7.92 13.01 -11.84
C MET A 205 -7.00 13.78 -10.88
N GLU A 206 -5.87 14.32 -11.34
CA GLU A 206 -4.99 15.14 -10.50
C GLU A 206 -5.69 16.39 -9.96
N GLN A 207 -6.43 17.10 -10.82
CA GLN A 207 -7.20 18.28 -10.41
C GLN A 207 -8.32 17.92 -9.41
N TRP A 208 -9.01 16.80 -9.64
CA TRP A 208 -10.05 16.32 -8.75
C TRP A 208 -9.46 15.92 -7.38
N MET A 209 -8.36 15.16 -7.37
CA MET A 209 -7.68 14.74 -6.14
C MET A 209 -7.21 15.94 -5.31
N ALA A 210 -6.67 16.96 -5.96
CA ALA A 210 -6.23 18.19 -5.28
C ALA A 210 -7.36 18.94 -4.56
N LYS A 211 -8.63 18.72 -4.97
CA LYS A 211 -9.81 19.32 -4.34
C LYS A 211 -10.48 18.40 -3.31
N ALA A 212 -10.25 17.09 -3.43
CA ALA A 212 -10.94 16.08 -2.62
C ALA A 212 -10.36 15.91 -1.21
N GLN A 213 -9.15 16.40 -0.96
CA GLN A 213 -8.41 16.19 0.29
C GLN A 213 -7.80 17.48 0.84
N PRO A 214 -7.58 17.58 2.17
CA PRO A 214 -7.03 18.78 2.82
C PRO A 214 -5.67 19.23 2.28
N ILE A 215 -4.75 18.28 2.00
CA ILE A 215 -3.49 18.63 1.31
C ILE A 215 -3.81 18.88 -0.17
N PRO A 216 -3.69 20.14 -0.69
CA PRO A 216 -4.25 20.55 -1.98
C PRO A 216 -3.40 20.10 -3.18
N ARG A 217 -3.08 18.83 -3.27
CA ARG A 217 -2.42 18.18 -4.41
C ARG A 217 -2.85 16.73 -4.54
N ALA A 218 -2.64 16.13 -5.68
CA ALA A 218 -2.79 14.69 -5.83
C ALA A 218 -1.79 13.93 -4.93
N GLY A 219 -2.19 12.77 -4.45
CA GLY A 219 -1.27 11.81 -3.86
C GLY A 219 -0.45 11.14 -4.96
N HIS A 220 0.84 10.97 -4.74
CA HIS A 220 1.76 10.32 -5.67
C HIS A 220 2.32 9.01 -5.09
N PRO A 221 2.77 8.07 -5.93
CA PRO A 221 3.41 6.83 -5.48
C PRO A 221 4.54 7.03 -4.48
N GLU A 222 5.29 8.12 -4.62
CA GLU A 222 6.42 8.50 -3.76
C GLU A 222 6.00 8.82 -2.32
N ASP A 223 4.76 9.33 -2.11
CA ASP A 223 4.21 9.57 -0.78
C ASP A 223 4.07 8.25 0.00
N ILE A 224 3.64 7.19 -0.71
CA ILE A 224 3.50 5.86 -0.13
C ILE A 224 4.85 5.16 0.03
N ALA A 225 5.75 5.32 -0.96
CA ALA A 225 7.11 4.78 -0.89
C ALA A 225 7.90 5.35 0.29
N GLY A 226 7.65 6.60 0.68
CA GLY A 226 8.22 7.20 1.89
C GLY A 226 7.80 6.48 3.17
N MET A 227 6.51 6.16 3.32
CA MET A 227 6.00 5.39 4.45
C MET A 227 6.49 3.93 4.41
N ALA A 228 6.55 3.32 3.22
CA ALA A 228 7.09 1.97 3.08
C ALA A 228 8.56 1.90 3.50
N LEU A 229 9.37 2.90 3.15
CA LEU A 229 10.76 3.01 3.60
C LEU A 229 10.87 3.13 5.12
N TYR A 230 10.05 3.97 5.75
CA TYR A 230 9.99 4.07 7.21
C TYR A 230 9.70 2.71 7.85
N LEU A 231 8.67 2.01 7.37
CA LEU A 231 8.27 0.71 7.90
C LEU A 231 9.29 -0.41 7.60
N ALA A 232 10.08 -0.28 6.54
CA ALA A 232 11.13 -1.23 6.18
C ALA A 232 12.41 -1.05 7.01
N SER A 233 12.69 0.17 7.46
CA SER A 233 13.92 0.54 8.15
C SER A 233 13.83 0.33 9.67
N ASP A 234 14.98 0.45 10.33
CA ASP A 234 15.10 0.35 11.78
C ASP A 234 14.47 1.56 12.50
N ASP A 235 14.14 2.66 11.79
CA ASP A 235 13.40 3.80 12.35
C ASP A 235 12.01 3.41 12.88
N SER A 236 11.48 2.28 12.45
CA SER A 236 10.19 1.73 12.89
C SER A 236 10.32 0.48 13.78
N GLU A 237 11.45 0.32 14.48
CA GLU A 237 11.75 -0.85 15.30
C GLU A 237 10.65 -1.14 16.34
N PHE A 238 10.01 -0.11 16.89
CA PHE A 238 8.93 -0.24 17.88
C PHE A 238 7.52 -0.10 17.27
N VAL A 239 7.37 -0.34 15.95
CA VAL A 239 6.10 -0.21 15.22
C VAL A 239 5.69 -1.55 14.61
N THR A 240 4.65 -2.19 15.18
CA THR A 240 4.07 -3.42 14.64
C THR A 240 2.55 -3.43 14.85
N GLY A 241 1.81 -4.14 13.99
CA GLY A 241 0.36 -4.26 14.02
C GLY A 241 -0.41 -2.99 13.57
N GLN A 242 0.28 -1.99 12.99
CA GLN A 242 -0.31 -0.70 12.69
C GLN A 242 -0.84 -0.61 11.24
N ALA A 243 -1.93 0.14 11.10
CA ALA A 243 -2.47 0.58 9.81
C ALA A 243 -2.12 2.07 9.63
N MET A 244 -1.08 2.34 8.85
CA MET A 244 -0.54 3.69 8.64
C MET A 244 -1.32 4.39 7.53
N ILE A 245 -2.10 5.41 7.89
CA ILE A 245 -2.91 6.17 6.92
C ILE A 245 -2.02 7.21 6.24
N VAL A 246 -2.03 7.21 4.89
CA VAL A 246 -1.31 8.18 4.05
C VAL A 246 -2.27 8.64 2.95
N ASP A 247 -3.07 9.65 3.23
CA ASP A 247 -4.24 10.00 2.44
C ASP A 247 -4.46 11.51 2.22
N GLY A 248 -3.49 12.33 2.58
CA GLY A 248 -3.60 13.79 2.48
C GLY A 248 -4.67 14.40 3.39
N GLY A 249 -5.10 13.67 4.42
CA GLY A 249 -6.15 14.10 5.34
C GLY A 249 -7.58 13.72 4.90
N LEU A 250 -7.73 12.91 3.85
CA LEU A 250 -9.05 12.56 3.29
C LEU A 250 -9.99 11.86 4.29
N THR A 251 -9.46 11.19 5.31
CA THR A 251 -10.27 10.42 6.27
C THR A 251 -10.35 11.00 7.68
N ILE A 252 -9.70 12.15 7.96
CA ILE A 252 -9.64 12.68 9.33
C ILE A 252 -10.93 13.37 9.79
N GLY A 253 -11.84 13.69 8.87
CA GLY A 253 -13.12 14.32 9.20
C GLY A 253 -13.72 15.10 8.03
N THR A 254 -14.76 15.84 8.33
CA THR A 254 -15.40 16.78 7.40
C THR A 254 -14.95 18.20 7.74
N GLN A 255 -14.66 19.00 6.75
CA GLN A 255 -14.43 20.44 6.95
C GLN A 255 -15.79 21.13 7.13
N PHE A 256 -16.06 21.66 8.30
CA PHE A 256 -17.23 22.51 8.56
C PHE A 256 -17.04 23.93 8.03
N VAL A 257 -15.78 24.34 7.80
CA VAL A 257 -15.42 25.66 7.29
C VAL A 257 -14.45 25.46 6.13
N ASP A 258 -14.74 26.08 4.99
CA ASP A 258 -13.71 26.19 3.96
C ASP A 258 -12.60 27.11 4.50
N ALA A 259 -11.43 26.53 4.77
CA ALA A 259 -10.26 27.27 5.25
C ALA A 259 -9.80 28.38 4.28
N ARG A 260 -10.38 28.45 3.07
CA ARG A 260 -10.16 29.48 2.07
C ARG A 260 -11.16 30.64 2.14
N GLY A 261 -12.03 30.67 3.17
CA GLY A 261 -12.93 31.80 3.43
C GLY A 261 -14.18 31.86 2.52
N ALA A 262 -14.58 30.74 1.91
CA ALA A 262 -15.88 30.67 1.25
C ALA A 262 -16.99 30.76 2.30
N ASP A 263 -17.97 31.61 2.03
CA ASP A 263 -19.11 31.86 2.92
C ASP A 263 -19.78 30.55 3.34
N MET A 264 -19.83 30.31 4.64
CA MET A 264 -20.67 29.27 5.20
C MET A 264 -22.12 29.49 4.76
N PRO A 265 -22.91 28.46 4.45
CA PRO A 265 -24.35 28.64 4.29
C PRO A 265 -24.89 29.39 5.51
N SER A 266 -25.70 30.38 5.25
CA SER A 266 -26.29 31.31 6.24
C SER A 266 -27.13 30.68 7.37
N ALA A 267 -27.07 29.37 7.53
CA ALA A 267 -27.79 28.58 8.52
C ALA A 267 -27.05 28.38 9.85
N ILE A 268 -25.75 28.75 9.95
CA ILE A 268 -25.02 28.68 11.23
C ILE A 268 -24.92 30.13 11.77
N PRO A 269 -25.59 30.45 12.88
CA PRO A 269 -25.56 31.81 13.44
C PRO A 269 -24.13 32.15 13.93
N PRO A 270 -23.78 33.44 13.93
CA PRO A 270 -22.55 33.92 14.58
C PRO A 270 -22.51 33.44 16.04
N GLY A 271 -21.48 32.66 16.39
CA GLY A 271 -21.37 32.05 17.72
C GLY A 271 -21.46 30.50 17.69
N GLY A 272 -21.69 29.88 16.51
CA GLY A 272 -21.66 28.42 16.34
C GLY A 272 -22.78 27.70 17.11
N PHE A 273 -22.53 26.43 17.43
CA PHE A 273 -23.47 25.58 18.16
C PHE A 273 -23.51 25.81 19.69
N MET A 274 -22.83 26.81 20.21
CA MET A 274 -22.95 27.19 21.63
C MET A 274 -24.23 27.97 21.83
N GLY A 275 -25.30 27.27 22.21
CA GLY A 275 -26.55 27.89 22.60
C GLY A 275 -26.40 28.78 23.84
N PRO A 276 -27.39 29.68 24.15
CA PRO A 276 -27.33 30.68 25.24
C PRO A 276 -27.30 30.10 26.66
N SER A 277 -27.12 28.84 26.86
CA SER A 277 -27.22 28.15 28.16
C SER A 277 -25.89 27.94 28.90
N PHE A 278 -24.79 28.55 28.47
CA PHE A 278 -23.51 28.53 29.20
C PHE A 278 -23.09 29.92 29.73
N GLN A 279 -24.07 30.78 30.08
CA GLN A 279 -23.85 31.92 30.98
C GLN A 279 -24.45 31.54 32.33
N GLY A 280 -23.63 30.94 33.17
CA GLY A 280 -23.91 30.64 34.54
C GLY A 280 -22.60 30.57 35.32
#